data_8b7939963a2bc4e9bba72f49fdbedfde
#
_entry.id   8b7939963a2bc4e9bba72f49fdbedfde
#
_cell.length_a   1.000
_cell.length_b   1.000
_cell.length_c   1.000
_cell.angle_alpha   90.00
_cell.angle_beta   90.00
_cell.angle_gamma   90.00
#
_symmetry.space_group_name_H-M   'P 1'
#
loop_
_entity.id
_entity.type
_entity.pdbx_description
1 polymer ?
#
loop_
_entity_poly.entity_id
_entity_poly.type
_entity_poly.pdbx_seq_one_letter_code
_entity_poly.pdbx_strand_id
1 'polypeptide(L)'
;MKGMRKTGFTFIIIALLLGVTGCSFKVTKPMLQMIVSGSNRVSTEPAYADSLEKRIDVQYVSGGTPAQVVDIYYAAGDVRKDAVLIDIHGGFYVAGKRQNNRAFASVFLKEGYDVVLLEYRVNDGKTDVSDELGDCAAALDYLATHAAELWLNKDRMFLTGDSAGGHLALYMAEGTEDVSLPIRPKVFKTRGVMLSCPAYDFASFAHAGGFAKSALEWFIGPRYKDERWLESVSPRTYIGSYSGPLFVSTCTYDFIRDQALLIKSDCDSRGRGIEFVDIKSNDRRVSHVHNVTNQDLPESQEVNGMMVDFMNRNL
;
A
#
# COMPACT_ATOMS: atom_id res chain seq x y z
N MET A 1 -10.86 24.10 25.47
CA MET A 1 -11.42 24.20 24.12
C MET A 1 -10.49 23.64 23.03
N LYS A 2 -9.84 22.47 23.22
CA LYS A 2 -8.94 21.81 22.25
C LYS A 2 -9.44 20.46 21.70
N GLY A 3 -10.61 19.99 22.16
CA GLY A 3 -11.10 18.64 21.83
C GLY A 3 -12.11 18.52 20.66
N MET A 4 -12.68 19.61 20.19
CA MET A 4 -13.83 19.57 19.27
C MET A 4 -13.51 19.60 17.76
N ARG A 5 -12.23 19.77 17.36
CA ARG A 5 -11.87 19.85 15.93
C ARG A 5 -11.51 18.51 15.27
N LYS A 6 -11.22 17.46 16.05
CA LYS A 6 -10.83 16.14 15.50
C LYS A 6 -12.02 15.29 15.05
N THR A 7 -13.20 15.43 15.67
CA THR A 7 -14.41 14.67 15.36
C THR A 7 -15.16 15.15 14.11
N GLY A 8 -15.06 16.42 13.77
CA GLY A 8 -15.77 16.97 12.61
C GLY A 8 -15.21 16.51 11.26
N PHE A 9 -13.91 16.29 11.19
CA PHE A 9 -13.25 15.92 9.92
C PHE A 9 -13.50 14.47 9.53
N THR A 10 -13.50 13.56 10.50
CA THR A 10 -13.84 12.14 10.30
C THR A 10 -15.32 11.97 9.88
N PHE A 11 -16.22 12.79 10.41
CA PHE A 11 -17.63 12.78 10.02
C PHE A 11 -17.87 13.24 8.58
N ILE A 12 -17.10 14.20 8.06
CA ILE A 12 -17.22 14.68 6.68
C ILE A 12 -16.79 13.58 5.69
N ILE A 13 -15.72 12.84 5.99
CA ILE A 13 -15.26 11.71 5.16
C ILE A 13 -16.33 10.60 5.15
N ILE A 14 -16.89 10.25 6.30
CA ILE A 14 -17.93 9.22 6.44
C ILE A 14 -19.24 9.67 5.74
N ALA A 15 -19.64 10.91 5.86
CA ALA A 15 -20.84 11.44 5.19
C ALA A 15 -20.68 11.50 3.66
N LEU A 16 -19.48 11.78 3.16
CA LEU A 16 -19.15 11.74 1.74
C LEU A 16 -19.11 10.29 1.19
N LEU A 17 -18.66 9.34 2.00
CA LEU A 17 -18.59 7.92 1.65
C LEU A 17 -19.95 7.20 1.73
N LEU A 18 -20.88 7.68 2.59
CA LEU A 18 -22.16 7.00 2.83
C LEU A 18 -23.33 7.51 1.94
N GLY A 19 -23.12 8.53 1.08
CA GLY A 19 -24.14 8.98 0.13
C GLY A 19 -25.46 9.46 0.77
N VAL A 20 -25.45 9.98 1.99
CA VAL A 20 -26.64 10.26 2.81
C VAL A 20 -27.36 11.56 2.45
N THR A 21 -27.15 12.13 1.28
CA THR A 21 -28.04 13.20 0.81
C THR A 21 -28.27 13.08 -0.69
N GLY A 22 -29.52 13.03 -1.11
CA GLY A 22 -29.97 12.94 -2.50
C GLY A 22 -29.60 14.13 -3.39
N CYS A 23 -28.60 14.90 -3.07
CA CYS A 23 -27.96 15.87 -3.93
C CYS A 23 -26.72 15.22 -4.56
N SER A 24 -26.58 15.28 -5.86
CA SER A 24 -25.39 14.88 -6.61
C SER A 24 -24.23 15.83 -6.26
N PHE A 25 -23.56 15.55 -5.14
CA PHE A 25 -22.40 16.29 -4.72
C PHE A 25 -21.20 15.86 -5.59
N LYS A 26 -20.77 16.75 -6.48
CA LYS A 26 -19.56 16.50 -7.28
C LYS A 26 -18.33 16.74 -6.41
N VAL A 27 -17.64 15.66 -6.04
CA VAL A 27 -16.30 15.75 -5.45
C VAL A 27 -15.36 16.31 -6.49
N THR A 28 -14.66 17.39 -6.16
CA THR A 28 -13.63 17.96 -7.04
C THR A 28 -12.26 17.44 -6.65
N LYS A 29 -11.32 17.38 -7.61
CA LYS A 29 -9.94 16.95 -7.36
C LYS A 29 -9.29 17.69 -6.18
N PRO A 30 -9.37 19.03 -6.05
CA PRO A 30 -8.82 19.75 -4.90
C PRO A 30 -9.45 19.33 -3.57
N MET A 31 -10.76 19.04 -3.53
CA MET A 31 -11.41 18.53 -2.32
C MET A 31 -10.88 17.16 -1.94
N LEU A 32 -10.74 16.26 -2.91
CA LEU A 32 -10.20 14.93 -2.67
C LEU A 32 -8.76 15.00 -2.16
N GLN A 33 -7.91 15.78 -2.82
CA GLN A 33 -6.53 16.01 -2.38
C GLN A 33 -6.46 16.60 -0.98
N MET A 34 -7.34 17.55 -0.63
CA MET A 34 -7.41 18.12 0.71
C MET A 34 -7.85 17.09 1.76
N ILE A 35 -8.83 16.24 1.43
CA ILE A 35 -9.30 15.16 2.31
C ILE A 35 -8.18 14.15 2.55
N VAL A 36 -7.54 13.68 1.49
CA VAL A 36 -6.48 12.66 1.56
C VAL A 36 -5.23 13.23 2.23
N SER A 37 -4.80 14.43 1.86
CA SER A 37 -3.65 15.11 2.50
C SER A 37 -3.90 15.44 3.97
N GLY A 38 -5.15 15.70 4.35
CA GLY A 38 -5.54 15.91 5.74
C GLY A 38 -5.56 14.62 6.57
N SER A 39 -5.79 13.46 5.95
CA SER A 39 -5.72 12.15 6.60
C SER A 39 -4.29 11.59 6.66
N ASN A 40 -3.46 11.92 5.69
CA ASN A 40 -2.08 11.46 5.54
C ASN A 40 -1.07 12.45 6.18
N ARG A 41 -1.32 12.89 7.41
CA ARG A 41 -0.34 13.71 8.13
C ARG A 41 0.89 12.85 8.44
N VAL A 42 2.03 13.23 7.89
CA VAL A 42 3.32 12.74 8.36
C VAL A 42 3.41 13.01 9.86
N SER A 43 3.63 12.00 10.66
CA SER A 43 3.89 12.18 12.08
C SER A 43 5.13 13.07 12.23
N THR A 44 5.01 14.15 13.00
CA THR A 44 6.15 15.00 13.36
C THR A 44 6.94 14.43 14.53
N GLU A 45 6.40 13.40 15.19
CA GLU A 45 7.12 12.70 16.26
C GLU A 45 8.25 11.87 15.63
N PRO A 46 9.46 11.89 16.24
CA PRO A 46 10.56 11.05 15.79
C PRO A 46 10.16 9.58 15.83
N ALA A 47 10.29 8.91 14.69
CA ALA A 47 10.13 7.46 14.65
C ALA A 47 11.46 6.78 15.02
N TYR A 48 11.39 5.54 15.52
CA TYR A 48 12.60 4.73 15.76
C TYR A 48 13.50 4.67 14.52
N ALA A 49 12.91 4.58 13.35
CA ALA A 49 13.60 4.67 12.06
C ALA A 49 14.53 5.89 11.94
N ASP A 50 14.19 7.01 12.56
CA ASP A 50 14.97 8.24 12.45
C ASP A 50 16.33 8.16 13.19
N SER A 51 16.47 7.27 14.16
CA SER A 51 17.70 7.03 14.94
C SER A 51 18.69 6.07 14.26
N LEU A 52 18.27 5.37 13.19
CA LEU A 52 19.05 4.33 12.54
C LEU A 52 19.90 4.86 11.38
N GLU A 53 20.87 4.05 10.96
CA GLU A 53 21.58 4.25 9.70
C GLU A 53 20.60 4.18 8.53
N LYS A 54 20.76 5.09 7.56
CA LYS A 54 19.81 5.22 6.45
C LYS A 54 20.45 5.86 5.23
N ARG A 55 19.86 5.59 4.09
CA ARG A 55 20.08 6.32 2.82
C ARG A 55 18.75 6.92 2.40
N ILE A 56 18.71 8.23 2.26
CA ILE A 56 17.50 9.01 1.97
C ILE A 56 17.58 9.53 0.53
N ASP A 57 16.41 9.62 -0.14
CA ASP A 57 16.30 10.14 -1.50
C ASP A 57 17.17 9.40 -2.52
N VAL A 58 17.32 8.07 -2.37
CA VAL A 58 18.04 7.24 -3.34
C VAL A 58 17.22 7.16 -4.62
N GLN A 59 17.71 7.80 -5.68
CA GLN A 59 17.00 7.89 -6.96
C GLN A 59 17.11 6.58 -7.73
N TYR A 60 15.98 5.97 -8.09
CA TYR A 60 15.94 4.71 -8.83
C TYR A 60 15.76 4.88 -10.35
N VAL A 61 15.49 6.10 -10.83
CA VAL A 61 15.47 6.46 -12.26
C VAL A 61 16.49 7.55 -12.47
N SER A 62 17.48 7.30 -13.34
CA SER A 62 18.48 8.32 -13.68
C SER A 62 17.82 9.55 -14.34
N GLY A 63 18.02 10.72 -13.76
CA GLY A 63 17.37 11.96 -14.19
C GLY A 63 15.86 11.99 -13.94
N GLY A 64 15.36 11.12 -13.06
CA GLY A 64 13.96 11.05 -12.66
C GLY A 64 13.48 12.26 -11.85
N THR A 65 12.21 12.25 -11.51
CA THR A 65 11.57 13.28 -10.69
C THR A 65 11.86 13.10 -9.19
N PRO A 66 11.63 14.10 -8.35
CA PRO A 66 11.75 13.94 -6.88
C PRO A 66 10.83 12.87 -6.25
N ALA A 67 9.82 12.39 -6.98
CA ALA A 67 8.95 11.31 -6.55
C ALA A 67 9.46 9.91 -6.99
N GLN A 68 10.59 9.82 -7.66
CA GLN A 68 11.15 8.54 -8.11
C GLN A 68 12.38 8.18 -7.28
N VAL A 69 12.16 8.05 -5.97
CA VAL A 69 13.19 7.81 -4.96
C VAL A 69 12.74 6.76 -3.94
N VAL A 70 13.70 6.19 -3.23
CA VAL A 70 13.46 5.34 -2.06
C VAL A 70 14.24 5.87 -0.86
N ASP A 71 13.70 5.66 0.34
CA ASP A 71 14.45 5.78 1.60
C ASP A 71 14.75 4.38 2.11
N ILE A 72 16.00 4.11 2.46
CA ILE A 72 16.46 2.82 2.97
C ILE A 72 16.87 3.03 4.42
N TYR A 73 16.30 2.25 5.32
CA TYR A 73 16.61 2.22 6.74
C TYR A 73 17.20 0.85 7.09
N TYR A 74 18.34 0.83 7.75
CA TYR A 74 19.02 -0.40 8.14
C TYR A 74 18.70 -0.73 9.59
N ALA A 75 18.31 -1.96 9.86
CA ALA A 75 18.13 -2.43 11.22
C ALA A 75 19.44 -2.37 12.00
N ALA A 76 19.38 -2.24 13.33
CA ALA A 76 20.55 -2.23 14.18
C ALA A 76 21.38 -3.51 14.00
N GLY A 77 22.71 -3.39 13.97
CA GLY A 77 23.60 -4.50 13.59
C GLY A 77 23.50 -5.75 14.48
N ASP A 78 23.15 -5.59 15.75
CA ASP A 78 22.98 -6.66 16.72
C ASP A 78 21.72 -7.51 16.53
N VAL A 79 20.71 -6.99 15.85
CA VAL A 79 19.42 -7.68 15.58
C VAL A 79 19.17 -7.92 14.09
N ARG A 80 20.04 -7.43 13.20
CA ARG A 80 19.82 -7.43 11.75
C ARG A 80 19.72 -8.85 11.18
N LYS A 81 18.61 -9.15 10.49
CA LYS A 81 18.27 -10.47 9.93
C LYS A 81 18.73 -10.68 8.48
N ASP A 82 19.36 -9.68 7.87
CA ASP A 82 19.72 -9.70 6.44
C ASP A 82 18.53 -10.00 5.53
N ALA A 83 17.41 -9.36 5.82
CA ALA A 83 16.17 -9.43 5.05
C ALA A 83 15.51 -8.07 4.98
N VAL A 84 14.78 -7.81 3.89
CA VAL A 84 14.29 -6.49 3.52
C VAL A 84 12.77 -6.49 3.39
N LEU A 85 12.11 -5.52 4.01
CA LEU A 85 10.71 -5.18 3.74
C LEU A 85 10.67 -3.94 2.85
N ILE A 86 10.03 -4.03 1.69
CA ILE A 86 9.79 -2.91 0.79
C ILE A 86 8.34 -2.49 0.96
N ASP A 87 8.12 -1.26 1.42
CA ASP A 87 6.80 -0.69 1.69
C ASP A 87 6.38 0.28 0.58
N ILE A 88 5.19 0.07 0.05
CA ILE A 88 4.55 0.90 -0.97
C ILE A 88 3.36 1.60 -0.31
N HIS A 89 3.46 2.91 -0.13
CA HIS A 89 2.44 3.67 0.59
C HIS A 89 1.10 3.76 -0.15
N GLY A 90 0.00 3.89 0.62
CA GLY A 90 -1.31 4.23 0.10
C GLY A 90 -1.51 5.72 -0.17
N GLY A 91 -2.74 6.10 -0.51
CA GLY A 91 -3.10 7.51 -0.73
C GLY A 91 -4.07 7.73 -1.88
N PHE A 92 -4.95 6.76 -2.16
CA PHE A 92 -5.95 6.84 -3.22
C PHE A 92 -5.35 7.11 -4.62
N TYR A 93 -4.09 6.77 -4.86
CA TYR A 93 -3.35 7.05 -6.10
C TYR A 93 -3.12 8.55 -6.40
N VAL A 94 -3.61 9.47 -5.60
CA VAL A 94 -3.56 10.93 -5.81
C VAL A 94 -2.79 11.69 -4.75
N ALA A 95 -2.34 11.00 -3.71
CA ALA A 95 -1.63 11.58 -2.58
C ALA A 95 -0.82 10.49 -1.84
N GLY A 96 -0.26 10.85 -0.71
CA GLY A 96 0.62 9.98 0.08
C GLY A 96 2.07 10.38 -0.10
N LYS A 97 2.88 9.84 0.78
CA LYS A 97 4.34 9.96 0.75
C LYS A 97 4.93 8.81 1.53
N ARG A 98 6.05 8.30 1.09
CA ARG A 98 6.79 7.25 1.79
C ARG A 98 7.02 7.51 3.29
N GLN A 99 7.22 8.80 3.67
CA GLN A 99 7.46 9.17 5.07
C GLN A 99 6.23 8.96 5.97
N ASN A 100 5.02 8.82 5.41
CA ASN A 100 3.82 8.56 6.21
C ASN A 100 3.92 7.23 6.95
N ASN A 101 4.61 6.24 6.36
CA ASN A 101 4.73 4.88 6.89
C ASN A 101 5.95 4.65 7.79
N ARG A 102 6.72 5.70 8.18
CA ARG A 102 7.90 5.56 9.04
C ARG A 102 7.62 4.92 10.40
N ALA A 103 6.47 5.23 11.01
CA ALA A 103 6.09 4.61 12.27
C ALA A 103 5.82 3.11 12.10
N PHE A 104 5.15 2.72 11.01
CA PHE A 104 4.94 1.33 10.63
C PHE A 104 6.28 0.63 10.34
N ALA A 105 7.16 1.24 9.54
CA ALA A 105 8.49 0.74 9.26
C ALA A 105 9.30 0.43 10.54
N SER A 106 9.14 1.27 11.56
CA SER A 106 9.83 1.13 12.85
C SER A 106 9.51 -0.19 13.57
N VAL A 107 8.36 -0.80 13.31
CA VAL A 107 8.00 -2.13 13.86
C VAL A 107 8.98 -3.18 13.33
N PHE A 108 9.17 -3.23 12.03
CA PHE A 108 10.02 -4.22 11.36
C PHE A 108 11.51 -3.97 11.61
N LEU A 109 11.92 -2.70 11.67
CA LEU A 109 13.30 -2.32 12.01
C LEU A 109 13.70 -2.79 13.40
N LYS A 110 12.78 -2.71 14.39
CA LYS A 110 13.01 -3.24 15.75
C LYS A 110 13.16 -4.77 15.77
N GLU A 111 12.50 -5.43 14.83
CA GLU A 111 12.56 -6.87 14.65
C GLU A 111 13.73 -7.34 13.77
N GLY A 112 14.61 -6.43 13.35
CA GLY A 112 15.83 -6.73 12.64
C GLY A 112 15.71 -6.78 11.12
N TYR A 113 14.61 -6.34 10.54
CA TYR A 113 14.44 -6.23 9.09
C TYR A 113 14.88 -4.86 8.61
N ASP A 114 15.66 -4.80 7.54
CA ASP A 114 15.86 -3.56 6.81
C ASP A 114 14.54 -3.14 6.16
N VAL A 115 14.28 -1.84 6.07
CA VAL A 115 13.05 -1.34 5.47
C VAL A 115 13.36 -0.33 4.38
N VAL A 116 12.75 -0.53 3.22
CA VAL A 116 12.75 0.41 2.11
C VAL A 116 11.37 1.04 2.00
N LEU A 117 11.30 2.36 2.09
CA LEU A 117 10.08 3.12 1.85
C LEU A 117 10.12 3.66 0.42
N LEU A 118 9.22 3.19 -0.42
CA LEU A 118 9.17 3.51 -1.84
C LEU A 118 8.26 4.70 -2.09
N GLU A 119 8.78 5.73 -2.79
CA GLU A 119 8.00 6.84 -3.34
C GLU A 119 7.74 6.59 -4.82
N TYR A 120 6.57 6.99 -5.32
CA TYR A 120 6.18 6.92 -6.72
C TYR A 120 5.40 8.17 -7.10
N ARG A 121 5.33 8.48 -8.39
CA ARG A 121 4.52 9.60 -8.89
C ARG A 121 3.05 9.29 -8.68
N VAL A 122 2.35 10.14 -7.96
CA VAL A 122 0.89 10.02 -7.79
C VAL A 122 0.16 10.72 -8.92
N ASN A 123 -1.09 10.34 -9.18
CA ASN A 123 -1.92 10.97 -10.21
C ASN A 123 -2.17 12.45 -9.92
N ASP A 124 -1.48 13.31 -10.65
CA ASP A 124 -1.60 14.76 -10.63
C ASP A 124 -2.45 15.32 -11.79
N GLY A 125 -2.99 14.43 -12.63
CA GLY A 125 -3.72 14.71 -13.86
C GLY A 125 -2.86 14.58 -15.13
N LYS A 126 -1.56 14.33 -14.99
CA LYS A 126 -0.63 13.99 -16.09
C LYS A 126 -0.16 12.55 -16.02
N THR A 127 -0.14 11.99 -14.82
CA THR A 127 0.16 10.61 -14.51
C THR A 127 -1.13 9.82 -14.25
N ASP A 128 -1.10 8.51 -14.46
CA ASP A 128 -2.17 7.58 -14.11
C ASP A 128 -1.62 6.35 -13.39
N VAL A 129 -2.47 5.40 -13.03
CA VAL A 129 -2.05 4.19 -12.33
C VAL A 129 -1.01 3.35 -13.09
N SER A 130 -0.95 3.46 -14.42
CA SER A 130 0.10 2.79 -15.22
C SER A 130 1.48 3.41 -14.97
N ASP A 131 1.54 4.72 -14.77
CA ASP A 131 2.80 5.40 -14.39
C ASP A 131 3.24 4.98 -12.99
N GLU A 132 2.30 4.86 -12.05
CA GLU A 132 2.57 4.41 -10.68
C GLU A 132 3.11 2.97 -10.65
N LEU A 133 2.46 2.06 -11.40
CA LEU A 133 2.94 0.69 -11.60
C LEU A 133 4.32 0.67 -12.26
N GLY A 134 4.56 1.52 -13.25
CA GLY A 134 5.85 1.67 -13.93
C GLY A 134 6.96 2.12 -12.97
N ASP A 135 6.67 3.08 -12.10
CA ASP A 135 7.60 3.56 -11.09
C ASP A 135 7.91 2.46 -10.06
N CYS A 136 6.88 1.73 -9.57
CA CYS A 136 7.08 0.60 -8.68
C CYS A 136 7.96 -0.49 -9.32
N ALA A 137 7.69 -0.86 -10.57
CA ALA A 137 8.50 -1.86 -11.28
C ALA A 137 9.96 -1.42 -11.43
N ALA A 138 10.19 -0.16 -11.80
CA ALA A 138 11.53 0.41 -11.94
C ALA A 138 12.28 0.45 -10.60
N ALA A 139 11.61 0.84 -9.52
CA ALA A 139 12.19 0.87 -8.18
C ALA A 139 12.58 -0.52 -7.69
N LEU A 140 11.72 -1.52 -7.89
CA LEU A 140 11.99 -2.90 -7.49
C LEU A 140 13.15 -3.51 -8.28
N ASP A 141 13.21 -3.27 -9.59
CA ASP A 141 14.33 -3.72 -10.42
C ASP A 141 15.65 -3.01 -10.06
N TYR A 142 15.58 -1.71 -9.72
CA TYR A 142 16.73 -0.96 -9.22
C TYR A 142 17.27 -1.56 -7.93
N LEU A 143 16.41 -1.81 -6.95
CA LEU A 143 16.77 -2.40 -5.66
C LEU A 143 17.40 -3.79 -5.83
N ALA A 144 16.83 -4.63 -6.70
CA ALA A 144 17.36 -5.96 -6.96
C ALA A 144 18.73 -5.91 -7.67
N THR A 145 18.90 -4.99 -8.62
CA THR A 145 20.13 -4.84 -9.41
C THR A 145 21.30 -4.28 -8.57
N HIS A 146 21.00 -3.29 -7.71
CA HIS A 146 22.01 -2.58 -6.90
C HIS A 146 22.06 -3.07 -5.44
N ALA A 147 21.46 -4.22 -5.15
CA ALA A 147 21.29 -4.72 -3.79
C ALA A 147 22.63 -4.76 -3.01
N ALA A 148 23.72 -5.24 -3.63
CA ALA A 148 25.04 -5.29 -2.99
C ALA A 148 25.57 -3.89 -2.63
N GLU A 149 25.44 -2.91 -3.53
CA GLU A 149 25.86 -1.51 -3.31
C GLU A 149 25.03 -0.83 -2.23
N LEU A 150 23.77 -1.26 -2.09
CA LEU A 150 22.80 -0.77 -1.12
C LEU A 150 22.81 -1.61 0.18
N TRP A 151 23.72 -2.55 0.32
CA TRP A 151 23.83 -3.45 1.48
C TRP A 151 22.53 -4.21 1.80
N LEU A 152 21.77 -4.57 0.77
CA LEU A 152 20.51 -5.29 0.85
C LEU A 152 20.68 -6.74 0.35
N ASN A 153 19.91 -7.65 0.89
CA ASN A 153 19.85 -9.04 0.40
C ASN A 153 18.71 -9.20 -0.61
N LYS A 154 19.03 -9.25 -1.90
CA LYS A 154 18.04 -9.39 -2.98
C LYS A 154 17.25 -10.70 -2.95
N ASP A 155 17.76 -11.74 -2.29
CA ASP A 155 17.12 -13.04 -2.23
C ASP A 155 16.17 -13.17 -1.02
N ARG A 156 16.09 -12.11 -0.16
CA ARG A 156 15.23 -12.03 1.02
C ARG A 156 14.43 -10.73 1.07
N MET A 157 13.81 -10.34 -0.06
CA MET A 157 12.97 -9.16 -0.16
C MET A 157 11.50 -9.53 -0.06
N PHE A 158 10.78 -8.83 0.80
CA PHE A 158 9.33 -8.91 0.98
C PHE A 158 8.68 -7.62 0.50
N LEU A 159 7.44 -7.71 0.01
CA LEU A 159 6.64 -6.55 -0.33
C LEU A 159 5.54 -6.32 0.73
N THR A 160 5.27 -5.07 1.02
CA THR A 160 4.06 -4.67 1.75
C THR A 160 3.47 -3.42 1.12
N GLY A 161 2.20 -3.20 1.37
CA GLY A 161 1.54 -1.95 1.00
C GLY A 161 0.17 -1.83 1.64
N ASP A 162 -0.24 -0.60 1.82
CA ASP A 162 -1.54 -0.25 2.40
C ASP A 162 -2.45 0.39 1.34
N SER A 163 -3.75 0.03 1.35
CA SER A 163 -4.75 0.66 0.47
C SER A 163 -4.36 0.58 -1.03
N ALA A 164 -4.16 1.72 -1.68
CA ALA A 164 -3.63 1.82 -3.05
C ALA A 164 -2.24 1.18 -3.17
N GLY A 165 -1.37 1.36 -2.17
CA GLY A 165 -0.06 0.70 -2.13
C GLY A 165 -0.15 -0.82 -2.05
N GLY A 166 -1.19 -1.34 -1.37
CA GLY A 166 -1.47 -2.78 -1.34
C GLY A 166 -1.83 -3.33 -2.72
N HIS A 167 -2.59 -2.59 -3.51
CA HIS A 167 -2.86 -2.91 -4.91
C HIS A 167 -1.55 -2.96 -5.72
N LEU A 168 -0.72 -1.91 -5.62
CA LEU A 168 0.55 -1.83 -6.34
C LEU A 168 1.48 -2.99 -5.93
N ALA A 169 1.58 -3.30 -4.64
CA ALA A 169 2.43 -4.38 -4.12
C ALA A 169 2.00 -5.76 -4.65
N LEU A 170 0.69 -6.05 -4.64
CA LEU A 170 0.18 -7.33 -5.15
C LEU A 170 0.41 -7.46 -6.66
N TYR A 171 0.09 -6.41 -7.43
CA TYR A 171 0.31 -6.38 -8.87
C TYR A 171 1.79 -6.61 -9.24
N MET A 172 2.72 -5.98 -8.49
CA MET A 172 4.14 -6.20 -8.70
C MET A 172 4.56 -7.64 -8.40
N ALA A 173 4.04 -8.24 -7.33
CA ALA A 173 4.33 -9.62 -6.98
C ALA A 173 3.86 -10.60 -8.06
N GLU A 174 2.66 -10.43 -8.58
CA GLU A 174 2.13 -11.21 -9.70
C GLU A 174 3.05 -11.11 -10.93
N GLY A 175 3.51 -9.90 -11.24
CA GLY A 175 4.44 -9.64 -12.32
C GLY A 175 5.82 -10.28 -12.17
N THR A 176 6.20 -10.77 -10.98
CA THR A 176 7.44 -11.54 -10.81
C THR A 176 7.37 -12.94 -11.41
N GLU A 177 6.18 -13.48 -11.58
CA GLU A 177 5.92 -14.83 -12.08
C GLU A 177 5.22 -14.82 -13.45
N ASP A 178 4.36 -13.84 -13.72
CA ASP A 178 3.62 -13.73 -14.98
C ASP A 178 4.24 -12.71 -15.93
N VAL A 179 4.87 -13.20 -16.97
CA VAL A 179 5.50 -12.37 -18.01
C VAL A 179 4.48 -11.70 -18.95
N SER A 180 3.21 -12.07 -18.90
CA SER A 180 2.14 -11.45 -19.70
C SER A 180 1.65 -10.12 -19.12
N LEU A 181 1.96 -9.81 -17.84
CA LEU A 181 1.59 -8.53 -17.27
C LEU A 181 2.24 -7.38 -18.07
N PRO A 182 1.46 -6.37 -18.45
CA PRO A 182 1.95 -5.28 -19.31
C PRO A 182 3.00 -4.41 -18.62
N ILE A 183 2.92 -4.28 -17.29
CA ILE A 183 3.85 -3.50 -16.48
C ILE A 183 4.31 -4.40 -15.33
N ARG A 184 5.58 -4.71 -15.25
CA ARG A 184 6.09 -5.64 -14.24
C ARG A 184 7.59 -5.46 -14.00
N PRO A 185 8.10 -5.85 -12.82
CA PRO A 185 9.52 -5.96 -12.62
C PRO A 185 10.11 -7.08 -13.50
N LYS A 186 11.36 -6.91 -13.94
CA LYS A 186 12.05 -7.85 -14.84
C LYS A 186 13.00 -8.77 -14.11
N VAL A 187 13.64 -8.27 -13.06
CA VAL A 187 14.70 -8.98 -12.32
C VAL A 187 14.37 -9.15 -10.84
N PHE A 188 13.50 -8.31 -10.29
CA PHE A 188 13.07 -8.40 -8.90
C PHE A 188 12.29 -9.69 -8.63
N LYS A 189 12.51 -10.26 -7.44
CA LYS A 189 11.74 -11.39 -6.89
C LYS A 189 11.34 -11.09 -5.44
N THR A 190 10.18 -11.57 -5.04
CA THR A 190 9.72 -11.42 -3.65
C THR A 190 9.61 -12.77 -2.94
N ARG A 191 9.90 -12.76 -1.64
CA ARG A 191 9.71 -13.93 -0.75
C ARG A 191 8.29 -14.06 -0.24
N GLY A 192 7.55 -12.95 -0.20
CA GLY A 192 6.18 -12.91 0.26
C GLY A 192 5.61 -11.50 0.19
N VAL A 193 4.29 -11.40 0.25
CA VAL A 193 3.55 -10.14 0.16
C VAL A 193 2.61 -9.99 1.34
N MET A 194 2.59 -8.79 1.94
CA MET A 194 1.70 -8.45 3.05
C MET A 194 0.87 -7.21 2.70
N LEU A 195 -0.43 -7.32 2.80
CA LEU A 195 -1.37 -6.27 2.37
C LEU A 195 -2.24 -5.79 3.52
N SER A 196 -2.29 -4.48 3.71
CA SER A 196 -3.16 -3.84 4.71
C SER A 196 -4.31 -3.11 4.04
N CYS A 197 -5.55 -3.60 4.20
CA CYS A 197 -6.76 -3.01 3.61
C CYS A 197 -6.59 -2.70 2.10
N PRO A 198 -6.15 -3.64 1.26
CA PRO A 198 -5.76 -3.37 -0.11
C PRO A 198 -6.94 -3.01 -1.01
N ALA A 199 -6.72 -2.13 -2.01
CA ALA A 199 -7.52 -2.16 -3.22
C ALA A 199 -7.11 -3.36 -4.09
N TYR A 200 -8.02 -3.85 -4.94
CA TYR A 200 -7.79 -5.11 -5.66
C TYR A 200 -8.34 -5.12 -7.08
N ASP A 201 -9.56 -4.67 -7.26
CA ASP A 201 -10.29 -4.79 -8.52
C ASP A 201 -10.96 -3.47 -8.90
N PHE A 202 -10.42 -2.77 -9.87
CA PHE A 202 -10.99 -1.51 -10.35
C PHE A 202 -12.33 -1.68 -11.05
N ALA A 203 -12.60 -2.81 -11.70
CA ALA A 203 -13.87 -3.06 -12.33
C ALA A 203 -15.00 -3.09 -11.30
N SER A 204 -14.77 -3.69 -10.11
CA SER A 204 -15.75 -3.68 -9.03
C SER A 204 -16.04 -2.26 -8.50
N PHE A 205 -15.05 -1.40 -8.42
CA PHE A 205 -15.26 0.02 -8.08
C PHE A 205 -16.09 0.75 -9.14
N ALA A 206 -15.87 0.48 -10.42
CA ALA A 206 -16.64 1.07 -11.53
C ALA A 206 -18.11 0.67 -11.47
N HIS A 207 -18.42 -0.53 -11.00
CA HIS A 207 -19.78 -1.05 -10.85
C HIS A 207 -20.44 -0.70 -9.50
N ALA A 208 -19.68 -0.32 -8.47
CA ALA A 208 -20.15 -0.01 -7.12
C ALA A 208 -20.90 1.30 -7.08
N GLY A 209 -21.42 1.96 -7.92
CA GLY A 209 -22.24 3.19 -7.86
C GLY A 209 -21.74 4.25 -6.86
N GLY A 210 -22.39 5.41 -6.81
CA GLY A 210 -22.14 6.44 -5.81
C GLY A 210 -20.74 7.08 -5.90
N PHE A 211 -20.13 7.35 -4.75
CA PHE A 211 -18.84 8.03 -4.62
C PHE A 211 -17.69 7.27 -5.29
N ALA A 212 -17.63 5.95 -5.11
CA ALA A 212 -16.54 5.12 -5.67
C ALA A 212 -16.46 5.28 -7.19
N LYS A 213 -17.59 5.18 -7.89
CA LYS A 213 -17.66 5.41 -9.34
C LYS A 213 -17.30 6.83 -9.74
N SER A 214 -17.80 7.82 -9.00
CA SER A 214 -17.54 9.24 -9.29
C SER A 214 -16.11 9.66 -9.05
N ALA A 215 -15.43 8.95 -8.15
CA ALA A 215 -14.04 9.23 -7.77
C ALA A 215 -13.02 8.43 -8.61
N LEU A 216 -13.46 7.39 -9.31
CA LEU A 216 -12.57 6.48 -10.03
C LEU A 216 -11.69 7.21 -11.05
N GLU A 217 -12.26 8.17 -11.82
CA GLU A 217 -11.49 9.00 -12.75
C GLU A 217 -10.35 9.76 -12.06
N TRP A 218 -10.61 10.26 -10.84
CA TRP A 218 -9.61 11.00 -10.08
C TRP A 218 -8.53 10.09 -9.51
N PHE A 219 -8.89 8.86 -9.15
CA PHE A 219 -7.95 7.90 -8.55
C PHE A 219 -7.00 7.33 -9.59
N ILE A 220 -7.52 6.85 -10.70
CA ILE A 220 -6.74 6.02 -11.62
C ILE A 220 -6.47 6.69 -12.98
N GLY A 221 -7.05 7.87 -13.24
CA GLY A 221 -6.78 8.64 -14.45
C GLY A 221 -7.86 8.52 -15.53
N PRO A 222 -7.61 9.09 -16.73
CA PRO A 222 -8.65 9.33 -17.75
C PRO A 222 -9.22 8.05 -18.39
N ARG A 223 -8.52 6.91 -18.28
CA ARG A 223 -8.98 5.63 -18.83
C ARG A 223 -9.97 4.87 -17.93
N TYR A 224 -10.50 5.49 -16.90
CA TYR A 224 -11.40 4.87 -15.92
C TYR A 224 -12.68 4.23 -16.49
N LYS A 225 -13.01 4.47 -17.76
CA LYS A 225 -14.15 3.86 -18.48
C LYS A 225 -13.73 2.72 -19.41
N ASP A 226 -12.44 2.50 -19.58
CA ASP A 226 -11.92 1.41 -20.41
C ASP A 226 -11.83 0.13 -19.58
N GLU A 227 -12.84 -0.72 -19.70
CA GLU A 227 -12.94 -1.96 -18.92
C GLU A 227 -11.72 -2.88 -19.11
N ARG A 228 -11.23 -3.00 -20.35
CA ARG A 228 -10.05 -3.83 -20.63
C ARG A 228 -8.80 -3.29 -19.96
N TRP A 229 -8.67 -1.97 -19.94
CA TRP A 229 -7.57 -1.34 -19.24
C TRP A 229 -7.71 -1.49 -17.72
N LEU A 230 -8.93 -1.31 -17.17
CA LEU A 230 -9.20 -1.53 -15.75
C LEU A 230 -8.82 -2.96 -15.32
N GLU A 231 -9.20 -3.94 -16.13
CA GLU A 231 -8.80 -5.34 -15.93
C GLU A 231 -7.28 -5.51 -15.97
N SER A 232 -6.62 -4.90 -16.98
CA SER A 232 -5.17 -5.05 -17.18
C SER A 232 -4.31 -4.43 -16.07
N VAL A 233 -4.84 -3.49 -15.30
CA VAL A 233 -4.17 -2.86 -14.15
C VAL A 233 -4.72 -3.32 -12.80
N SER A 234 -5.65 -4.28 -12.78
CA SER A 234 -6.20 -4.87 -11.55
C SER A 234 -5.50 -6.17 -11.19
N PRO A 235 -4.94 -6.31 -9.96
CA PRO A 235 -4.34 -7.57 -9.51
C PRO A 235 -5.29 -8.77 -9.64
N ARG A 236 -6.60 -8.56 -9.52
CA ARG A 236 -7.60 -9.61 -9.65
C ARG A 236 -7.45 -10.44 -10.91
N THR A 237 -7.09 -9.80 -12.01
CA THR A 237 -6.90 -10.47 -13.32
C THR A 237 -5.79 -11.52 -13.25
N TYR A 238 -4.79 -11.30 -12.40
CA TYR A 238 -3.56 -12.08 -12.34
C TYR A 238 -3.37 -12.85 -11.03
N ILE A 239 -4.37 -12.88 -10.14
CA ILE A 239 -4.24 -13.48 -8.80
C ILE A 239 -3.82 -14.95 -8.80
N GLY A 240 -3.99 -15.65 -9.90
CA GLY A 240 -3.51 -17.02 -10.09
C GLY A 240 -2.03 -17.13 -10.45
N SER A 241 -1.39 -16.03 -10.83
CA SER A 241 -0.02 -16.02 -11.35
C SER A 241 1.03 -15.99 -10.24
N TYR A 242 0.73 -15.36 -9.08
CA TYR A 242 1.64 -15.36 -7.94
C TYR A 242 1.38 -16.56 -7.03
N SER A 243 2.38 -17.44 -6.90
CA SER A 243 2.30 -18.67 -6.08
C SER A 243 2.90 -18.53 -4.68
N GLY A 244 3.62 -17.44 -4.42
CA GLY A 244 4.32 -17.20 -3.16
C GLY A 244 3.40 -16.90 -1.98
N PRO A 245 3.96 -16.81 -0.75
CA PRO A 245 3.22 -16.50 0.46
C PRO A 245 2.50 -15.15 0.37
N LEU A 246 1.23 -15.11 0.81
CA LEU A 246 0.38 -13.93 0.79
C LEU A 246 -0.31 -13.76 2.14
N PHE A 247 -0.14 -12.59 2.76
CA PHE A 247 -0.85 -12.14 3.95
C PHE A 247 -1.76 -10.96 3.59
N VAL A 248 -3.00 -11.00 4.04
CA VAL A 248 -3.98 -9.93 3.78
C VAL A 248 -4.69 -9.59 5.08
N SER A 249 -4.68 -8.34 5.47
CA SER A 249 -5.45 -7.83 6.62
C SER A 249 -6.51 -6.81 6.22
N THR A 250 -7.62 -6.83 6.94
CA THR A 250 -8.70 -5.85 6.88
C THR A 250 -9.38 -5.73 8.23
N CYS A 251 -10.40 -4.89 8.38
CA CYS A 251 -11.11 -4.72 9.63
C CYS A 251 -12.57 -4.32 9.43
N THR A 252 -13.35 -4.33 10.53
CA THR A 252 -14.80 -4.01 10.52
C THR A 252 -15.11 -2.64 9.89
N TYR A 253 -14.30 -1.63 10.16
CA TYR A 253 -14.54 -0.26 9.69
C TYR A 253 -13.64 0.14 8.50
N ASP A 254 -13.13 -0.84 7.78
CA ASP A 254 -12.45 -0.59 6.50
C ASP A 254 -13.51 -0.32 5.40
N PHE A 255 -13.47 0.86 4.81
CA PHE A 255 -14.46 1.28 3.80
C PHE A 255 -14.31 0.56 2.45
N ILE A 256 -13.18 -0.12 2.21
CA ILE A 256 -12.97 -1.01 1.06
C ILE A 256 -12.78 -2.47 1.48
N ARG A 257 -13.30 -2.86 2.65
CA ARG A 257 -13.18 -4.23 3.19
C ARG A 257 -13.57 -5.30 2.18
N ASP A 258 -14.55 -5.02 1.33
CA ASP A 258 -15.02 -5.96 0.31
C ASP A 258 -13.91 -6.33 -0.69
N GLN A 259 -12.93 -5.46 -0.92
CA GLN A 259 -11.78 -5.76 -1.77
C GLN A 259 -10.89 -6.86 -1.15
N ALA A 260 -10.62 -6.79 0.14
CA ALA A 260 -9.87 -7.83 0.85
C ALA A 260 -10.65 -9.16 0.89
N LEU A 261 -11.98 -9.12 1.11
CA LEU A 261 -12.84 -10.30 1.06
C LEU A 261 -12.84 -10.93 -0.34
N LEU A 262 -12.77 -10.11 -1.39
CA LEU A 262 -12.71 -10.58 -2.76
C LEU A 262 -11.38 -11.30 -3.05
N ILE A 263 -10.24 -10.79 -2.55
CA ILE A 263 -8.95 -11.52 -2.61
C ILE A 263 -9.09 -12.90 -1.96
N LYS A 264 -9.65 -12.95 -0.75
CA LYS A 264 -9.86 -14.23 -0.04
C LYS A 264 -10.69 -15.19 -0.86
N SER A 265 -11.84 -14.74 -1.38
CA SER A 265 -12.75 -15.55 -2.18
C SER A 265 -12.08 -16.08 -3.47
N ASP A 266 -11.32 -15.22 -4.15
CA ASP A 266 -10.64 -15.60 -5.39
C ASP A 266 -9.50 -16.60 -5.12
N CYS A 267 -8.78 -16.46 -4.01
CA CYS A 267 -7.76 -17.42 -3.58
C CYS A 267 -8.39 -18.76 -3.18
N ASP A 268 -9.46 -18.75 -2.36
CA ASP A 268 -10.16 -19.96 -1.93
C ASP A 268 -10.70 -20.75 -3.15
N SER A 269 -11.29 -20.05 -4.13
CA SER A 269 -11.83 -20.67 -5.35
C SER A 269 -10.77 -21.38 -6.19
N ARG A 270 -9.51 -20.98 -6.05
CA ARG A 270 -8.35 -21.57 -6.72
C ARG A 270 -7.59 -22.58 -5.87
N GLY A 271 -8.05 -22.85 -4.64
CA GLY A 271 -7.35 -23.71 -3.69
C GLY A 271 -6.02 -23.12 -3.20
N ARG A 272 -5.83 -21.81 -3.34
CA ARG A 272 -4.62 -21.10 -2.90
C ARG A 272 -4.73 -20.71 -1.43
N GLY A 273 -3.81 -21.20 -0.60
CA GLY A 273 -3.70 -20.78 0.79
C GLY A 273 -3.25 -19.33 0.89
N ILE A 274 -3.92 -18.56 1.79
CA ILE A 274 -3.49 -17.22 2.20
C ILE A 274 -3.64 -17.09 3.71
N GLU A 275 -2.80 -16.24 4.33
CA GLU A 275 -3.03 -15.80 5.70
C GLU A 275 -3.97 -14.59 5.65
N PHE A 276 -5.21 -14.78 6.09
CA PHE A 276 -6.24 -13.75 6.03
C PHE A 276 -6.69 -13.34 7.42
N VAL A 277 -6.58 -12.05 7.73
CA VAL A 277 -6.92 -11.46 9.02
C VAL A 277 -7.99 -10.40 8.84
N ASP A 278 -9.15 -10.61 9.45
CA ASP A 278 -10.28 -9.67 9.44
C ASP A 278 -10.59 -9.25 10.87
N ILE A 279 -9.99 -8.17 11.32
CA ILE A 279 -10.08 -7.68 12.68
C ILE A 279 -11.50 -7.20 12.98
N LYS A 280 -12.14 -7.85 13.95
CA LYS A 280 -13.45 -7.45 14.46
C LYS A 280 -13.28 -6.57 15.69
N SER A 281 -13.63 -5.31 15.59
CA SER A 281 -13.57 -4.35 16.70
C SER A 281 -14.80 -3.46 16.73
N ASN A 282 -15.20 -3.04 17.94
CA ASN A 282 -16.20 -1.99 18.15
C ASN A 282 -15.55 -0.59 18.26
N ASP A 283 -14.22 -0.53 18.34
CA ASP A 283 -13.49 0.73 18.35
C ASP A 283 -13.38 1.28 16.92
N ARG A 284 -14.01 2.42 16.66
CA ARG A 284 -13.99 3.07 15.33
C ARG A 284 -12.61 3.59 14.92
N ARG A 285 -11.62 3.61 15.81
CA ARG A 285 -10.22 3.90 15.46
C ARG A 285 -9.58 2.73 14.72
N VAL A 286 -10.09 1.51 14.92
CA VAL A 286 -9.73 0.31 14.13
C VAL A 286 -10.45 0.39 12.80
N SER A 287 -9.97 1.25 11.93
CA SER A 287 -10.53 1.58 10.63
C SER A 287 -9.52 1.32 9.52
N HIS A 288 -9.83 1.73 8.31
CA HIS A 288 -8.97 1.56 7.14
C HIS A 288 -7.49 1.84 7.44
N VAL A 289 -6.62 0.87 7.16
CA VAL A 289 -5.17 0.87 7.39
C VAL A 289 -4.73 1.22 8.83
N HIS A 290 -5.54 0.83 9.83
CA HIS A 290 -5.27 1.17 11.23
C HIS A 290 -3.89 0.71 11.72
N ASN A 291 -3.43 -0.45 11.25
CA ASN A 291 -2.13 -1.02 11.61
C ASN A 291 -0.94 -0.22 11.07
N VAL A 292 -1.15 0.61 10.05
CA VAL A 292 -0.15 1.52 9.48
C VAL A 292 -0.23 2.91 10.13
N THR A 293 -1.45 3.40 10.41
CA THR A 293 -1.68 4.79 10.84
C THR A 293 -1.84 4.98 12.35
N ASN A 294 -2.18 3.93 13.11
CA ASN A 294 -2.49 3.96 14.53
C ASN A 294 -1.74 2.86 15.30
N GLN A 295 -0.40 2.97 15.40
CA GLN A 295 0.48 1.95 15.99
C GLN A 295 0.17 1.64 17.46
N ASP A 296 -0.48 2.55 18.20
CA ASP A 296 -0.76 2.40 19.63
C ASP A 296 -2.01 1.54 19.93
N LEU A 297 -2.79 1.21 18.90
CA LEU A 297 -3.97 0.34 19.10
C LEU A 297 -3.53 -1.10 19.30
N PRO A 298 -4.12 -1.83 20.28
CA PRO A 298 -3.84 -3.25 20.47
C PRO A 298 -4.06 -4.08 19.21
N GLU A 299 -5.12 -3.81 18.45
CA GLU A 299 -5.43 -4.49 17.20
C GLU A 299 -4.40 -4.19 16.11
N SER A 300 -3.79 -3.00 16.12
CA SER A 300 -2.70 -2.65 15.20
C SER A 300 -1.43 -3.41 15.54
N GLN A 301 -1.11 -3.52 16.83
CA GLN A 301 0.03 -4.28 17.31
C GLN A 301 -0.14 -5.78 17.02
N GLU A 302 -1.36 -6.31 17.19
CA GLU A 302 -1.69 -7.69 16.83
C GLU A 302 -1.43 -7.97 15.35
N VAL A 303 -1.99 -7.17 14.44
CA VAL A 303 -1.78 -7.34 12.98
C VAL A 303 -0.31 -7.22 12.62
N ASN A 304 0.39 -6.22 13.17
CA ASN A 304 1.80 -6.01 12.87
C ASN A 304 2.69 -7.15 13.42
N GLY A 305 2.34 -7.71 14.57
CA GLY A 305 2.98 -8.92 15.10
C GLY A 305 2.79 -10.12 14.17
N MET A 306 1.57 -10.34 13.67
CA MET A 306 1.28 -11.39 12.68
C MET A 306 2.08 -11.19 11.38
N MET A 307 2.25 -9.94 10.91
CA MET A 307 3.08 -9.64 9.73
C MET A 307 4.56 -9.95 9.99
N VAL A 308 5.09 -9.63 11.16
CA VAL A 308 6.46 -10.02 11.55
C VAL A 308 6.61 -11.53 11.59
N ASP A 309 5.65 -12.25 12.17
CA ASP A 309 5.65 -13.71 12.22
C ASP A 309 5.57 -14.32 10.80
N PHE A 310 4.78 -13.71 9.92
CA PHE A 310 4.73 -14.11 8.51
C PHE A 310 6.11 -13.99 7.86
N MET A 311 6.80 -12.87 8.04
CA MET A 311 8.17 -12.73 7.51
C MET A 311 9.14 -13.75 8.11
N ASN A 312 9.10 -13.98 9.43
CA ASN A 312 9.95 -14.94 10.12
C ASN A 312 9.80 -16.37 9.56
N ARG A 313 8.58 -16.78 9.19
CA ARG A 313 8.32 -18.13 8.64
C ARG A 313 8.72 -18.28 7.17
N ASN A 314 8.89 -17.16 6.45
CA ASN A 314 9.15 -17.16 5.01
C ASN A 314 10.53 -16.58 4.61
N LEU A 315 11.47 -16.50 5.58
CA LEU A 315 12.86 -16.06 5.38
C LEU A 315 13.66 -16.92 4.42
#